data_195dc8595aa507c43a4d9982987246ac
#
_entry.id   195dc8595aa507c43a4d9982987246ac
#
_cell.length_a   1.000
_cell.length_b   1.000
_cell.length_c   1.000
_cell.angle_alpha   90.00
_cell.angle_beta   90.00
_cell.angle_gamma   90.00
#
_symmetry.space_group_name_H-M   'P 1'
#
loop_
_entity.id
_entity.type
_entity.pdbx_description
1 polymer ?
#
loop_
_entity_poly.entity_id
_entity_poly.type
_entity_poly.pdbx_seq_one_letter_code
_entity_poly.pdbx_strand_id
1 'polypeptide(L)'
;MFLLLVQEDLRYPCSWIQDIVWTYLNKYVDPMFNVWPFNKLREISLRNLMKHIYYEDENTKYIGLCPINKALNMICCWIEDQNSDAFKRHLPRIYDFLWLAEDGMKAQVYDGCQTWETAFIVQAICSTGLVDEFSTTLEKAYGFLKNSQVLHDLPNGKSFYRHRSKGSWTLSTADNGWSVPDCTGETLQALLGLSKISPKLVGDPIKEKSLYDAVDCLLSFSNKDGTFSSYECTRTASWTEILNPSESFRNIVVDYPHVECTSSAIQGLISFTELYPGYCGVEIESCIKNAVMFIENKQQNDGSWYGTWGICFTYGAFFAIRGLIAAGRNYENSQAIRNGCKFLLSKQLSAGGWGEHYSSSEIEIERDPTPLYRAAKQLISMQLETGEFPQQK
;
A
#
# COMPACT_ATOMS: atom_id res chain seq x y z
N MET A 1 15.78 28.69 -6.97
CA MET A 1 14.69 28.57 -7.94
C MET A 1 13.44 28.26 -7.12
N PHE A 2 12.70 29.29 -6.70
CA PHE A 2 11.41 29.10 -6.07
C PHE A 2 10.46 28.60 -7.16
N LEU A 3 10.15 27.32 -7.18
CA LEU A 3 8.93 26.85 -7.80
C LEU A 3 7.80 27.59 -7.06
N LEU A 4 7.15 28.52 -7.75
CA LEU A 4 5.83 28.99 -7.35
C LEU A 4 4.95 27.74 -7.48
N LEU A 5 4.77 27.01 -6.36
CA LEU A 5 3.74 26.02 -6.23
C LEU A 5 2.43 26.81 -6.39
N VAL A 6 1.78 26.62 -7.52
CA VAL A 6 0.45 27.19 -7.73
C VAL A 6 -0.44 26.51 -6.69
N GLN A 7 -1.37 27.23 -6.11
CA GLN A 7 -2.28 26.70 -5.06
C GLN A 7 -3.02 25.43 -5.52
N GLU A 8 -3.12 25.23 -6.82
CA GLU A 8 -3.66 24.01 -7.46
C GLU A 8 -2.77 22.77 -7.30
N ASP A 9 -1.45 22.97 -7.07
CA ASP A 9 -0.51 21.86 -6.83
C ASP A 9 -0.49 21.43 -5.36
N LEU A 10 -1.08 22.24 -4.47
CA LEU A 10 -1.22 21.93 -3.05
C LEU A 10 -2.47 21.09 -2.82
N ARG A 11 -2.29 19.79 -2.81
CA ARG A 11 -3.38 18.83 -2.63
C ARG A 11 -4.01 18.91 -1.24
N TYR A 12 -3.19 19.21 -0.23
CA TYR A 12 -3.60 19.35 1.16
C TYR A 12 -2.87 20.54 1.78
N PRO A 13 -3.39 21.77 1.61
CA PRO A 13 -2.78 22.92 2.24
C PRO A 13 -2.73 22.74 3.76
N CYS A 14 -1.61 23.09 4.35
CA CYS A 14 -1.43 23.04 5.80
C CYS A 14 -2.48 23.91 6.51
N SER A 15 -2.93 23.46 7.65
CA SER A 15 -3.78 24.30 8.50
C SER A 15 -2.98 25.50 9.02
N TRP A 16 -3.65 26.62 9.34
CA TRP A 16 -3.00 27.79 9.92
C TRP A 16 -2.23 27.47 11.22
N ILE A 17 -2.66 26.44 11.95
CA ILE A 17 -1.96 25.96 13.16
C ILE A 17 -0.63 25.30 12.79
N GLN A 18 -0.61 24.48 11.74
CA GLN A 18 0.62 23.87 11.22
C GLN A 18 1.61 24.93 10.75
N ASP A 19 1.14 25.95 10.02
CA ASP A 19 1.97 27.08 9.57
C ASP A 19 2.61 27.82 10.73
N ILE A 20 1.85 28.08 11.80
CA ILE A 20 2.39 28.71 13.00
C ILE A 20 3.44 27.81 13.67
N VAL A 21 3.14 26.52 13.84
CA VAL A 21 4.06 25.54 14.45
C VAL A 21 5.37 25.48 13.67
N TRP A 22 5.30 25.27 12.35
CA TRP A 22 6.49 25.17 11.52
C TRP A 22 7.26 26.49 11.40
N THR A 23 6.56 27.63 11.33
CA THR A 23 7.18 28.94 11.34
C THR A 23 7.95 29.18 12.66
N TYR A 24 7.33 28.81 13.80
CA TYR A 24 7.98 28.94 15.09
C TYR A 24 9.21 28.02 15.22
N LEU A 25 9.07 26.76 14.82
CA LEU A 25 10.17 25.79 14.82
C LEU A 25 11.34 26.28 13.99
N ASN A 26 11.11 26.71 12.75
CA ASN A 26 12.15 27.18 11.86
C ASN A 26 12.80 28.49 12.32
N LYS A 27 12.01 29.42 12.82
CA LYS A 27 12.51 30.77 13.14
C LYS A 27 13.22 30.85 14.50
N TYR A 28 12.78 30.05 15.47
CA TYR A 28 13.25 30.18 16.83
C TYR A 28 13.92 28.91 17.37
N VAL A 29 13.37 27.75 17.10
CA VAL A 29 13.86 26.49 17.67
C VAL A 29 15.09 25.98 16.91
N ASP A 30 15.04 25.92 15.58
CA ASP A 30 16.17 25.41 14.79
C ASP A 30 17.45 26.25 14.98
N PRO A 31 17.42 27.60 14.98
CA PRO A 31 18.61 28.39 15.27
C PRO A 31 19.16 28.15 16.68
N MET A 32 18.31 27.91 17.68
CA MET A 32 18.73 27.61 19.04
C MET A 32 19.54 26.29 19.11
N PHE A 33 19.18 25.31 18.31
CA PHE A 33 19.89 24.04 18.24
C PHE A 33 21.24 24.13 17.49
N ASN A 34 21.60 25.29 16.93
CA ASN A 34 22.92 25.54 16.33
C ASN A 34 23.94 26.09 17.33
N VAL A 35 23.51 26.49 18.55
CA VAL A 35 24.40 27.10 19.58
C VAL A 35 24.54 26.19 20.80
N TRP A 36 25.70 26.31 21.46
CA TRP A 36 25.94 25.59 22.72
C TRP A 36 24.97 26.03 23.82
N PRO A 37 24.44 25.15 24.68
CA PRO A 37 24.71 23.67 24.73
C PRO A 37 23.79 22.83 23.84
N PHE A 38 22.82 23.41 23.14
CA PHE A 38 21.77 22.71 22.41
C PHE A 38 22.28 22.01 21.14
N ASN A 39 23.39 22.49 20.58
CA ASN A 39 24.02 21.81 19.44
C ASN A 39 24.41 20.36 19.74
N LYS A 40 24.74 20.03 21.00
CA LYS A 40 24.99 18.63 21.40
C LYS A 40 23.76 17.75 21.30
N LEU A 41 22.57 18.29 21.58
CA LEU A 41 21.31 17.56 21.37
C LEU A 41 21.06 17.34 19.89
N ARG A 42 21.32 18.35 19.04
CA ARG A 42 21.25 18.20 17.58
C ARG A 42 22.17 17.10 17.09
N GLU A 43 23.43 17.06 17.51
CA GLU A 43 24.39 16.00 17.14
C GLU A 43 23.92 14.60 17.56
N ILE A 44 23.35 14.45 18.75
CA ILE A 44 22.79 13.19 19.23
C ILE A 44 21.61 12.78 18.37
N SER A 45 20.71 13.71 18.04
CA SER A 45 19.54 13.47 17.22
C SER A 45 19.92 13.06 15.80
N LEU A 46 20.89 13.76 15.18
CA LEU A 46 21.38 13.41 13.84
C LEU A 46 22.03 12.03 13.80
N ARG A 47 22.85 11.70 14.81
CA ARG A 47 23.44 10.34 14.91
C ARG A 47 22.36 9.25 15.07
N ASN A 48 21.29 9.54 15.83
CA ASN A 48 20.18 8.59 15.96
C ASN A 48 19.40 8.48 14.66
N LEU A 49 19.14 9.60 13.97
CA LEU A 49 18.51 9.62 12.66
C LEU A 49 19.31 8.76 11.65
N MET A 50 20.63 8.95 11.57
CA MET A 50 21.46 8.15 10.67
C MET A 50 21.45 6.65 10.99
N LYS A 51 21.31 6.25 12.27
CA LYS A 51 21.13 4.84 12.63
C LYS A 51 19.82 4.28 12.06
N HIS A 52 18.72 5.06 12.08
CA HIS A 52 17.46 4.65 11.48
C HIS A 52 17.55 4.58 9.96
N ILE A 53 18.22 5.54 9.31
CA ILE A 53 18.44 5.54 7.87
C ILE A 53 19.22 4.29 7.45
N TYR A 54 20.36 4.02 8.10
CA TYR A 54 21.16 2.82 7.79
C TYR A 54 20.39 1.51 8.05
N TYR A 55 19.62 1.46 9.12
CA TYR A 55 18.78 0.31 9.42
C TYR A 55 17.76 0.07 8.31
N GLU A 56 17.09 1.12 7.88
CA GLU A 56 16.14 1.08 6.76
C GLU A 56 16.82 0.63 5.46
N ASP A 57 17.92 1.28 5.10
CA ASP A 57 18.66 1.00 3.87
C ASP A 57 19.15 -0.47 3.81
N GLU A 58 19.71 -0.97 4.90
CA GLU A 58 20.17 -2.36 4.97
C GLU A 58 19.04 -3.38 4.87
N ASN A 59 17.92 -3.11 5.53
CA ASN A 59 16.78 -4.03 5.56
C ASN A 59 15.89 -3.96 4.32
N THR A 60 16.04 -2.92 3.50
CA THR A 60 15.41 -2.79 2.19
C THR A 60 16.37 -3.06 1.03
N LYS A 61 17.56 -3.57 1.30
CA LYS A 61 18.64 -3.75 0.31
C LYS A 61 18.91 -2.46 -0.49
N TYR A 62 18.83 -1.32 0.20
CA TYR A 62 19.01 0.02 -0.39
C TYR A 62 17.96 0.40 -1.47
N ILE A 63 16.84 -0.29 -1.56
CA ILE A 63 15.71 0.14 -2.37
C ILE A 63 15.01 1.32 -1.68
N GLY A 64 14.72 1.18 -0.40
CA GLY A 64 13.84 2.08 0.35
C GLY A 64 12.36 1.77 0.07
N LEU A 65 11.47 2.53 0.68
CA LEU A 65 10.02 2.34 0.56
C LEU A 65 9.45 2.97 -0.71
N CYS A 66 9.91 4.17 -1.04
CA CYS A 66 9.42 4.94 -2.18
C CYS A 66 10.51 5.90 -2.70
N PRO A 67 10.34 6.54 -3.87
CA PRO A 67 11.35 7.43 -4.45
C PRO A 67 11.75 8.58 -3.52
N ILE A 68 10.80 9.13 -2.77
CA ILE A 68 11.07 10.27 -1.86
C ILE A 68 12.00 9.84 -0.73
N ASN A 69 11.68 8.78 -0.02
CA ASN A 69 12.53 8.30 1.08
C ASN A 69 13.87 7.79 0.54
N LYS A 70 13.89 7.14 -0.62
CA LYS A 70 15.10 6.74 -1.35
C LYS A 70 16.04 7.92 -1.57
N ALA A 71 15.51 9.01 -2.15
CA ALA A 71 16.28 10.21 -2.43
C ALA A 71 16.80 10.87 -1.15
N LEU A 72 15.97 10.97 -0.12
CA LEU A 72 16.35 11.56 1.17
C LEU A 72 17.43 10.75 1.87
N ASN A 73 17.29 9.43 1.96
CA ASN A 73 18.29 8.55 2.57
C ASN A 73 19.62 8.63 1.83
N MET A 74 19.58 8.59 0.49
CA MET A 74 20.78 8.72 -0.34
C MET A 74 21.49 10.05 -0.13
N ILE A 75 20.75 11.18 -0.04
CA ILE A 75 21.31 12.50 0.25
C ILE A 75 21.91 12.54 1.66
N CYS A 76 21.24 11.99 2.66
CA CYS A 76 21.77 11.90 4.02
C CYS A 76 23.10 11.12 4.08
N CYS A 77 23.16 9.97 3.44
CA CYS A 77 24.40 9.20 3.33
C CYS A 77 25.52 9.97 2.61
N TRP A 78 25.18 10.69 1.53
CA TRP A 78 26.12 11.52 0.79
C TRP A 78 26.66 12.71 1.62
N ILE A 79 25.80 13.37 2.39
CA ILE A 79 26.19 14.49 3.27
C ILE A 79 27.14 13.99 4.39
N GLU A 80 26.89 12.80 4.93
CA GLU A 80 27.73 12.24 5.99
C GLU A 80 29.10 11.85 5.45
N ASP A 81 29.16 11.07 4.37
CA ASP A 81 30.38 10.71 3.66
C ASP A 81 30.08 10.31 2.19
N GLN A 82 30.56 11.16 1.24
CA GLN A 82 30.40 10.95 -0.20
C GLN A 82 31.05 9.66 -0.72
N ASN A 83 32.01 9.13 0.00
CA ASN A 83 32.74 7.91 -0.37
C ASN A 83 32.26 6.67 0.39
N SER A 84 31.26 6.81 1.25
CA SER A 84 30.73 5.70 2.05
C SER A 84 30.22 4.55 1.18
N ASP A 85 30.32 3.34 1.71
CA ASP A 85 29.71 2.18 1.06
C ASP A 85 28.18 2.27 1.03
N ALA A 86 27.58 2.89 2.04
CA ALA A 86 26.14 3.13 2.08
C ALA A 86 25.70 3.96 0.87
N PHE A 87 26.32 5.13 0.62
CA PHE A 87 26.01 5.94 -0.55
C PHE A 87 26.21 5.17 -1.87
N LYS A 88 27.32 4.46 -2.01
CA LYS A 88 27.62 3.67 -3.23
C LYS A 88 26.58 2.58 -3.51
N ARG A 89 26.05 1.94 -2.46
CA ARG A 89 25.00 0.91 -2.59
C ARG A 89 23.65 1.48 -3.05
N HIS A 90 23.38 2.76 -2.80
CA HIS A 90 22.19 3.42 -3.31
C HIS A 90 22.20 3.58 -4.82
N LEU A 91 23.37 3.82 -5.45
CA LEU A 91 23.45 4.18 -6.85
C LEU A 91 22.85 3.15 -7.82
N PRO A 92 23.15 1.84 -7.72
CA PRO A 92 22.56 0.84 -8.61
C PRO A 92 21.05 0.68 -8.39
N ARG A 93 20.53 1.05 -7.21
CA ARG A 93 19.12 0.92 -6.87
C ARG A 93 18.26 2.12 -7.31
N ILE A 94 18.84 3.13 -7.94
CA ILE A 94 18.09 4.22 -8.57
C ILE A 94 17.25 3.68 -9.74
N TYR A 95 17.74 2.68 -10.45
CA TYR A 95 17.07 2.05 -11.57
C TYR A 95 15.81 1.24 -11.19
N ASP A 96 15.58 0.98 -9.91
CA ASP A 96 14.31 0.42 -9.44
C ASP A 96 13.17 1.42 -9.57
N PHE A 97 13.49 2.72 -9.62
CA PHE A 97 12.53 3.81 -9.72
C PHE A 97 12.53 4.53 -11.06
N LEU A 98 13.62 4.48 -11.80
CA LEU A 98 13.82 5.22 -13.03
C LEU A 98 14.20 4.30 -14.19
N TRP A 99 13.56 4.48 -15.32
CA TRP A 99 13.97 3.80 -16.56
C TRP A 99 13.84 4.74 -17.76
N LEU A 100 14.54 4.38 -18.83
CA LEU A 100 14.49 5.09 -20.09
C LEU A 100 13.51 4.34 -21.02
N ALA A 101 12.43 5.02 -21.41
CA ALA A 101 11.47 4.55 -22.38
C ALA A 101 11.72 5.25 -23.75
N GLU A 102 10.94 4.85 -24.78
CA GLU A 102 11.06 5.43 -26.13
C GLU A 102 10.77 6.94 -26.16
N ASP A 103 9.85 7.39 -25.30
CA ASP A 103 9.39 8.77 -25.20
C ASP A 103 10.09 9.58 -24.09
N GLY A 104 11.10 9.02 -23.44
CA GLY A 104 11.92 9.71 -22.45
C GLY A 104 12.10 8.96 -21.14
N MET A 105 12.63 9.68 -20.14
CA MET A 105 12.82 9.14 -18.80
C MET A 105 11.50 9.02 -18.06
N LYS A 106 11.24 7.84 -17.52
CA LYS A 106 10.08 7.53 -16.70
C LYS A 106 10.49 7.30 -15.24
N ALA A 107 9.56 7.61 -14.35
CA ALA A 107 9.69 7.34 -12.91
C ALA A 107 8.42 6.65 -12.40
N GLN A 108 8.57 5.79 -11.43
CA GLN A 108 7.43 5.17 -10.75
C GLN A 108 7.36 5.61 -9.28
N VAL A 109 6.16 5.57 -8.71
CA VAL A 109 5.89 6.04 -7.33
C VAL A 109 6.44 5.08 -6.28
N TYR A 110 6.46 3.77 -6.60
CA TYR A 110 7.05 2.71 -5.78
C TYR A 110 8.18 2.02 -6.53
N ASP A 111 8.90 1.13 -5.86
CA ASP A 111 9.94 0.27 -6.46
C ASP A 111 9.37 -0.83 -7.36
N GLY A 112 8.06 -0.86 -7.53
CA GLY A 112 7.28 -1.80 -8.33
C GLY A 112 6.12 -2.39 -7.54
N CYS A 113 5.23 -3.08 -8.26
CA CYS A 113 4.03 -3.71 -7.70
C CYS A 113 3.95 -5.21 -8.05
N GLN A 114 5.09 -5.87 -8.23
CA GLN A 114 5.16 -7.22 -8.81
C GLN A 114 4.38 -8.25 -7.98
N THR A 115 4.49 -8.22 -6.66
CA THR A 115 3.75 -9.15 -5.79
C THR A 115 2.25 -8.85 -5.84
N TRP A 116 1.88 -7.58 -5.71
CA TRP A 116 0.51 -7.11 -5.73
C TRP A 116 -0.20 -7.50 -7.03
N GLU A 117 0.37 -7.12 -8.17
CA GLU A 117 -0.19 -7.40 -9.48
C GLU A 117 -0.27 -8.90 -9.76
N THR A 118 0.80 -9.66 -9.43
CA THR A 118 0.83 -11.11 -9.63
C THR A 118 -0.26 -11.80 -8.82
N ALA A 119 -0.49 -11.38 -7.56
CA ALA A 119 -1.54 -11.94 -6.72
C ALA A 119 -2.94 -11.74 -7.34
N PHE A 120 -3.24 -10.54 -7.83
CA PHE A 120 -4.52 -10.25 -8.48
C PHE A 120 -4.70 -10.97 -9.82
N ILE A 121 -3.66 -11.03 -10.66
CA ILE A 121 -3.70 -11.75 -11.94
C ILE A 121 -3.97 -13.24 -11.70
N VAL A 122 -3.28 -13.84 -10.72
CA VAL A 122 -3.51 -15.24 -10.33
C VAL A 122 -4.96 -15.47 -9.90
N GLN A 123 -5.48 -14.63 -9.00
CA GLN A 123 -6.87 -14.73 -8.54
C GLN A 123 -7.85 -14.57 -9.70
N ALA A 124 -7.60 -13.62 -10.61
CA ALA A 124 -8.44 -13.40 -11.78
C ALA A 124 -8.47 -14.64 -12.70
N ILE A 125 -7.31 -15.20 -13.06
CA ILE A 125 -7.25 -16.41 -13.91
C ILE A 125 -7.92 -17.59 -13.21
N CYS A 126 -7.68 -17.80 -11.92
CA CYS A 126 -8.31 -18.88 -11.15
C CYS A 126 -9.84 -18.74 -11.08
N SER A 127 -10.38 -17.52 -11.17
CA SER A 127 -11.84 -17.30 -11.16
C SER A 127 -12.51 -17.48 -12.53
N THR A 128 -11.70 -17.62 -13.57
CA THR A 128 -12.18 -17.80 -14.91
C THR A 128 -12.17 -19.22 -15.37
N GLY A 129 -12.60 -19.97 -15.98
CA GLY A 129 -12.33 -21.38 -16.39
C GLY A 129 -11.08 -21.56 -17.28
N LEU A 130 -10.16 -20.61 -17.27
CA LEU A 130 -9.01 -20.55 -18.21
C LEU A 130 -7.70 -21.09 -17.63
N VAL A 131 -7.76 -21.83 -16.53
CA VAL A 131 -6.58 -22.35 -15.82
C VAL A 131 -5.68 -23.21 -16.73
N ASP A 132 -6.26 -24.10 -17.56
CA ASP A 132 -5.50 -24.97 -18.45
C ASP A 132 -4.77 -24.18 -19.53
N GLU A 133 -5.42 -23.17 -20.09
CA GLU A 133 -4.86 -22.29 -21.13
C GLU A 133 -3.67 -21.48 -20.62
N PHE A 134 -3.77 -20.98 -19.38
CA PHE A 134 -2.73 -20.14 -18.75
C PHE A 134 -1.87 -20.89 -17.73
N SER A 135 -1.82 -22.24 -17.77
CA SER A 135 -1.09 -23.05 -16.79
C SER A 135 0.39 -22.68 -16.65
N THR A 136 1.09 -22.45 -17.75
CA THR A 136 2.51 -22.02 -17.74
C THR A 136 2.69 -20.64 -17.07
N THR A 137 1.75 -19.73 -17.28
CA THR A 137 1.76 -18.42 -16.61
C THR A 137 1.53 -18.56 -15.11
N LEU A 138 0.57 -19.40 -14.72
CA LEU A 138 0.26 -19.70 -13.32
C LEU A 138 1.41 -20.42 -12.61
N GLU A 139 2.11 -21.35 -13.27
CA GLU A 139 3.30 -22.01 -12.71
C GLU A 139 4.41 -21.01 -12.39
N LYS A 140 4.72 -20.11 -13.33
CA LYS A 140 5.71 -19.05 -13.11
C LYS A 140 5.30 -18.09 -12.02
N ALA A 141 4.04 -17.67 -12.00
CA ALA A 141 3.48 -16.80 -10.97
C ALA A 141 3.54 -17.46 -9.58
N TYR A 142 3.20 -18.76 -9.50
CA TYR A 142 3.30 -19.53 -8.24
C TYR A 142 4.74 -19.59 -7.74
N GLY A 143 5.70 -19.87 -8.64
CA GLY A 143 7.13 -19.85 -8.31
C GLY A 143 7.57 -18.49 -7.79
N PHE A 144 7.17 -17.41 -8.47
CA PHE A 144 7.48 -16.04 -8.04
C PHE A 144 6.90 -15.72 -6.66
N LEU A 145 5.61 -15.96 -6.42
CA LEU A 145 4.96 -15.68 -5.13
C LEU A 145 5.59 -16.48 -3.98
N LYS A 146 5.89 -17.77 -4.20
CA LYS A 146 6.60 -18.59 -3.19
C LYS A 146 7.98 -18.03 -2.84
N ASN A 147 8.72 -17.57 -3.83
CA ASN A 147 10.08 -17.07 -3.66
C ASN A 147 10.12 -15.62 -3.13
N SER A 148 9.03 -14.88 -3.22
CA SER A 148 8.91 -13.50 -2.75
C SER A 148 8.49 -13.39 -1.27
N GLN A 149 8.25 -14.51 -0.59
CA GLN A 149 7.92 -14.48 0.84
C GLN A 149 9.11 -14.02 1.68
N VAL A 150 8.86 -13.11 2.62
CA VAL A 150 9.85 -12.69 3.62
C VAL A 150 10.03 -13.82 4.63
N LEU A 151 11.25 -14.39 4.69
CA LEU A 151 11.53 -15.60 5.46
C LEU A 151 12.05 -15.36 6.87
N HIS A 152 12.45 -14.13 7.18
CA HIS A 152 13.07 -13.78 8.47
C HIS A 152 12.51 -12.47 9.00
N ASP A 153 12.42 -12.37 10.32
CA ASP A 153 12.16 -11.10 10.97
C ASP A 153 13.39 -10.20 10.87
N LEU A 154 13.15 -8.89 10.85
CA LEU A 154 14.22 -7.91 10.82
C LEU A 154 15.01 -7.91 12.14
N PRO A 155 16.36 -7.85 12.10
CA PRO A 155 17.18 -7.84 13.29
C PRO A 155 16.86 -6.60 14.14
N ASN A 156 16.70 -6.77 15.45
CA ASN A 156 16.41 -5.68 16.39
C ASN A 156 15.17 -4.83 16.04
N GLY A 157 14.19 -5.37 15.29
CA GLY A 157 13.05 -4.64 14.76
C GLY A 157 12.35 -3.77 15.79
N LYS A 158 12.13 -4.25 17.02
CA LYS A 158 11.48 -3.48 18.10
C LYS A 158 12.19 -2.15 18.43
N SER A 159 13.52 -2.11 18.35
CA SER A 159 14.32 -0.89 18.61
C SER A 159 14.18 0.13 17.49
N PHE A 160 13.72 -0.29 16.32
CA PHE A 160 13.49 0.54 15.13
C PHE A 160 12.01 0.61 14.76
N TYR A 161 11.13 0.30 15.72
CA TYR A 161 9.68 0.39 15.56
C TYR A 161 9.10 -0.49 14.44
N ARG A 162 9.78 -1.60 14.09
CA ARG A 162 9.34 -2.54 13.06
C ARG A 162 8.60 -3.73 13.68
N HIS A 163 7.55 -4.16 13.01
CA HIS A 163 6.78 -5.36 13.35
C HIS A 163 7.43 -6.64 12.86
N ARG A 164 6.76 -7.78 13.13
CA ARG A 164 7.08 -9.05 12.54
C ARG A 164 7.01 -8.94 11.02
N SER A 165 8.03 -9.45 10.35
CA SER A 165 8.09 -9.46 8.88
C SER A 165 8.02 -10.87 8.33
N LYS A 166 8.48 -11.86 9.10
CA LYS A 166 8.52 -13.26 8.68
C LYS A 166 7.12 -13.75 8.31
N GLY A 167 6.98 -14.30 7.12
CA GLY A 167 5.75 -14.85 6.58
C GLY A 167 4.99 -13.89 5.65
N SER A 168 5.32 -12.61 5.65
CA SER A 168 4.65 -11.60 4.85
C SER A 168 5.11 -11.55 3.39
N TRP A 169 4.41 -10.74 2.62
CA TRP A 169 4.85 -10.24 1.31
C TRP A 169 4.87 -8.72 1.32
N THR A 170 5.78 -8.18 0.53
CA THR A 170 5.91 -6.76 0.26
C THR A 170 5.14 -6.40 -1.01
N LEU A 171 5.10 -5.11 -1.36
CA LEU A 171 4.41 -4.65 -2.58
C LEU A 171 5.11 -5.18 -3.85
N SER A 172 6.45 -5.18 -3.88
CA SER A 172 7.26 -5.53 -5.06
C SER A 172 7.94 -6.89 -4.95
N THR A 173 9.06 -6.95 -4.27
CA THR A 173 9.88 -8.16 -4.07
C THR A 173 10.30 -8.28 -2.61
N ALA A 174 10.80 -9.45 -2.21
CA ALA A 174 11.28 -9.67 -0.84
C ALA A 174 12.40 -8.70 -0.42
N ASP A 175 13.16 -8.16 -1.37
CA ASP A 175 14.25 -7.20 -1.11
C ASP A 175 13.75 -5.88 -0.53
N ASN A 176 12.54 -5.44 -0.87
CA ASN A 176 11.94 -4.23 -0.33
C ASN A 176 11.82 -4.27 1.20
N GLY A 177 11.56 -5.44 1.78
CA GLY A 177 11.54 -5.67 3.23
C GLY A 177 10.41 -4.97 3.99
N TRP A 178 9.59 -4.15 3.35
CA TRP A 178 8.40 -3.53 3.95
C TRP A 178 7.18 -4.44 3.80
N SER A 179 6.91 -5.16 4.85
CA SER A 179 5.74 -6.04 4.93
C SER A 179 4.45 -5.24 4.99
N VAL A 180 3.47 -5.63 4.18
CA VAL A 180 2.16 -4.97 4.11
C VAL A 180 1.04 -6.00 4.23
N PRO A 181 0.00 -5.72 5.04
CA PRO A 181 -1.06 -6.68 5.31
C PRO A 181 -1.92 -6.98 4.08
N ASP A 182 -2.17 -6.00 3.22
CA ASP A 182 -2.97 -6.17 2.01
C ASP A 182 -2.28 -7.09 0.99
N CYS A 183 -1.02 -6.83 0.65
CA CYS A 183 -0.26 -7.73 -0.24
C CYS A 183 -0.13 -9.14 0.36
N THR A 184 0.05 -9.24 1.67
CA THR A 184 0.12 -10.53 2.36
C THR A 184 -1.22 -11.28 2.28
N GLY A 185 -2.33 -10.58 2.49
CA GLY A 185 -3.69 -11.14 2.38
C GLY A 185 -4.03 -11.58 0.94
N GLU A 186 -3.77 -10.73 -0.05
CA GLU A 186 -4.04 -11.04 -1.46
C GLU A 186 -3.14 -12.16 -1.98
N THR A 187 -1.85 -12.17 -1.57
CA THR A 187 -0.93 -13.27 -1.95
C THR A 187 -1.34 -14.59 -1.30
N LEU A 188 -1.75 -14.56 -0.03
CA LEU A 188 -2.26 -15.75 0.66
C LEU A 188 -3.47 -16.33 -0.09
N GLN A 189 -4.43 -15.50 -0.50
CA GLN A 189 -5.57 -15.93 -1.32
C GLN A 189 -5.13 -16.57 -2.64
N ALA A 190 -4.20 -15.92 -3.37
CA ALA A 190 -3.69 -16.43 -4.63
C ALA A 190 -3.03 -17.80 -4.46
N LEU A 191 -2.18 -17.97 -3.45
CA LEU A 191 -1.48 -19.22 -3.16
C LEU A 191 -2.44 -20.35 -2.76
N LEU A 192 -3.44 -20.03 -1.93
CA LEU A 192 -4.49 -21.00 -1.54
C LEU A 192 -5.38 -21.39 -2.74
N GLY A 193 -5.68 -20.44 -3.62
CA GLY A 193 -6.36 -20.71 -4.89
C GLY A 193 -5.56 -21.68 -5.78
N LEU A 194 -4.27 -21.40 -5.97
CA LEU A 194 -3.37 -22.26 -6.75
C LEU A 194 -3.19 -23.65 -6.10
N SER A 195 -3.21 -23.76 -4.79
CA SER A 195 -3.10 -25.07 -4.11
C SER A 195 -4.28 -26.01 -4.36
N LYS A 196 -5.43 -25.48 -4.82
CA LYS A 196 -6.61 -26.27 -5.24
C LYS A 196 -6.47 -26.83 -6.66
N ILE A 197 -5.46 -26.40 -7.44
CA ILE A 197 -5.19 -26.81 -8.81
C ILE A 197 -4.17 -27.96 -8.80
N SER A 198 -4.27 -28.84 -9.80
CA SER A 198 -3.32 -29.96 -9.94
C SER A 198 -1.86 -29.47 -10.01
N PRO A 199 -0.95 -30.02 -9.19
CA PRO A 199 0.49 -29.68 -9.24
C PRO A 199 1.12 -29.90 -10.62
N LYS A 200 0.53 -30.73 -11.48
CA LYS A 200 0.99 -30.94 -12.86
C LYS A 200 0.82 -29.69 -13.75
N LEU A 201 -0.08 -28.79 -13.38
CA LEU A 201 -0.37 -27.57 -14.13
C LEU A 201 0.36 -26.34 -13.55
N VAL A 202 0.53 -26.29 -12.24
CA VAL A 202 1.01 -25.08 -11.56
C VAL A 202 2.27 -25.31 -10.70
N GLY A 203 2.83 -26.52 -10.72
CA GLY A 203 4.02 -26.88 -9.93
C GLY A 203 3.69 -27.24 -8.48
N ASP A 204 4.74 -27.55 -7.72
CA ASP A 204 4.61 -28.02 -6.33
C ASP A 204 3.99 -26.97 -5.41
N PRO A 205 3.10 -27.40 -4.47
CA PRO A 205 2.43 -26.50 -3.56
C PRO A 205 3.42 -25.83 -2.59
N ILE A 206 3.04 -24.64 -2.09
CA ILE A 206 3.76 -23.95 -1.02
C ILE A 206 3.73 -24.82 0.25
N LYS A 207 4.79 -24.73 1.04
CA LYS A 207 4.88 -25.45 2.32
C LYS A 207 3.87 -24.90 3.30
N GLU A 208 3.15 -25.79 4.03
CA GLU A 208 2.18 -25.37 5.06
C GLU A 208 2.76 -24.42 6.09
N LYS A 209 4.02 -24.64 6.51
CA LYS A 209 4.70 -23.73 7.43
C LYS A 209 4.74 -22.30 6.91
N SER A 210 4.94 -22.09 5.61
CA SER A 210 4.95 -20.77 5.00
C SER A 210 3.57 -20.10 5.07
N LEU A 211 2.50 -20.88 4.94
CA LEU A 211 1.13 -20.40 5.11
C LEU A 211 0.84 -20.04 6.58
N TYR A 212 1.30 -20.85 7.53
CA TYR A 212 1.17 -20.54 8.97
C TYR A 212 1.96 -19.30 9.36
N ASP A 213 3.20 -19.15 8.86
CA ASP A 213 4.00 -17.94 9.07
C ASP A 213 3.28 -16.69 8.51
N ALA A 214 2.56 -16.81 7.38
CA ALA A 214 1.78 -15.72 6.80
C ALA A 214 0.58 -15.32 7.67
N VAL A 215 -0.17 -16.29 8.16
CA VAL A 215 -1.30 -16.06 9.05
C VAL A 215 -0.86 -15.42 10.36
N ASP A 216 0.21 -15.94 10.97
CA ASP A 216 0.79 -15.35 12.17
C ASP A 216 1.24 -13.90 11.93
N CYS A 217 1.79 -13.61 10.75
CA CYS A 217 2.18 -12.26 10.38
C CYS A 217 0.97 -11.35 10.23
N LEU A 218 -0.08 -11.78 9.50
CA LEU A 218 -1.33 -11.03 9.38
C LEU A 218 -1.96 -10.73 10.74
N LEU A 219 -2.09 -11.73 11.61
CA LEU A 219 -2.63 -11.53 12.94
C LEU A 219 -1.79 -10.54 13.77
N SER A 220 -0.46 -10.51 13.57
CA SER A 220 0.42 -9.55 14.25
C SER A 220 0.23 -8.11 13.77
N PHE A 221 -0.26 -7.89 12.56
CA PHE A 221 -0.60 -6.56 12.02
C PHE A 221 -2.00 -6.07 12.43
N SER A 222 -2.80 -6.93 13.05
CA SER A 222 -4.13 -6.54 13.50
C SER A 222 -4.02 -5.53 14.65
N ASN A 223 -4.66 -4.37 14.50
CA ASN A 223 -4.89 -3.46 15.58
C ASN A 223 -5.83 -4.10 16.63
N LYS A 224 -5.88 -3.54 17.85
CA LYS A 224 -6.71 -4.07 18.95
C LYS A 224 -8.20 -4.18 18.61
N ASP A 225 -8.64 -3.38 17.66
CA ASP A 225 -10.03 -3.36 17.15
C ASP A 225 -10.23 -4.22 15.90
N GLY A 226 -9.25 -5.05 15.53
CA GLY A 226 -9.31 -5.96 14.37
C GLY A 226 -9.11 -5.28 13.02
N THR A 227 -8.69 -4.03 13.00
CA THR A 227 -8.42 -3.28 11.76
C THR A 227 -6.97 -3.39 11.33
N PHE A 228 -6.69 -3.06 10.07
CA PHE A 228 -5.34 -3.11 9.50
C PHE A 228 -4.96 -1.76 8.87
N SER A 229 -3.78 -1.28 9.24
CA SER A 229 -3.13 -0.13 8.65
C SER A 229 -2.27 -0.56 7.46
N SER A 230 -1.56 0.38 6.79
CA SER A 230 -0.78 0.05 5.58
C SER A 230 0.48 -0.76 5.88
N TYR A 231 1.22 -0.39 6.91
CA TYR A 231 2.52 -1.00 7.23
C TYR A 231 2.60 -1.50 8.66
N GLU A 232 2.20 -0.69 9.61
CA GLU A 232 2.40 -0.93 11.03
C GLU A 232 1.09 -0.72 11.79
N CYS A 233 0.90 -1.38 12.93
CA CYS A 233 -0.23 -1.07 13.79
C CYS A 233 -0.22 0.39 14.21
N THR A 234 -1.39 1.02 14.31
CA THR A 234 -1.51 2.41 14.77
C THR A 234 -0.95 2.56 16.17
N ARG A 235 0.10 3.38 16.34
CA ARG A 235 0.80 3.58 17.63
C ARG A 235 0.62 4.97 18.17
N THR A 236 0.37 5.93 17.30
CA THR A 236 0.47 7.35 17.58
C THR A 236 -0.92 7.96 17.67
N ALA A 237 -1.07 8.97 18.53
CA ALA A 237 -2.33 9.71 18.63
C ALA A 237 -2.52 10.61 17.39
N SER A 238 -3.75 10.72 16.89
CA SER A 238 -4.08 11.46 15.67
C SER A 238 -3.67 12.94 15.69
N TRP A 239 -3.57 13.56 16.88
CA TRP A 239 -3.13 14.95 16.99
C TRP A 239 -1.69 15.17 16.51
N THR A 240 -0.86 14.12 16.44
CA THR A 240 0.52 14.23 15.95
C THR A 240 0.59 14.57 14.46
N GLU A 241 -0.50 14.42 13.71
CA GLU A 241 -0.59 14.91 12.32
C GLU A 241 -0.36 16.42 12.19
N ILE A 242 -0.49 17.20 13.29
CA ILE A 242 -0.12 18.61 13.27
C ILE A 242 1.38 18.83 12.98
N LEU A 243 2.21 17.80 13.18
CA LEU A 243 3.64 17.82 12.86
C LEU A 243 3.93 17.37 11.42
N ASN A 244 2.92 17.03 10.63
CA ASN A 244 3.09 16.64 9.23
C ASN A 244 3.65 17.85 8.43
N PRO A 245 4.87 17.77 7.90
CA PRO A 245 5.45 18.87 7.12
C PRO A 245 5.03 18.84 5.64
N SER A 246 4.30 17.79 5.20
CA SER A 246 3.95 17.59 3.81
C SER A 246 2.77 18.47 3.40
N GLU A 247 2.92 19.16 2.30
CA GLU A 247 1.85 19.91 1.63
C GLU A 247 1.08 19.05 0.61
N SER A 248 1.64 17.90 0.25
CA SER A 248 1.10 17.01 -0.78
C SER A 248 0.39 15.79 -0.21
N PHE A 249 0.65 15.41 1.03
CA PHE A 249 0.11 14.20 1.63
C PHE A 249 -0.49 14.48 3.02
N ARG A 250 -1.71 14.03 3.21
CA ARG A 250 -2.39 14.02 4.51
C ARG A 250 -2.18 12.65 5.18
N ASN A 251 -2.22 12.63 6.52
CA ASN A 251 -2.24 11.38 7.29
C ASN A 251 -1.01 10.47 7.03
N ILE A 252 0.20 11.05 7.01
CA ILE A 252 1.45 10.29 6.82
C ILE A 252 2.24 10.10 8.10
N VAL A 253 1.94 10.86 9.17
CA VAL A 253 2.59 10.72 10.48
C VAL A 253 1.97 9.58 11.27
N VAL A 254 0.68 9.35 11.08
CA VAL A 254 -0.06 8.24 11.69
C VAL A 254 -0.47 7.26 10.62
N ASP A 255 -0.11 5.99 10.79
CA ASP A 255 -0.59 4.92 9.91
C ASP A 255 -1.99 4.48 10.36
N TYR A 256 -3.00 5.09 9.75
CA TYR A 256 -4.40 4.83 10.04
C TYR A 256 -4.88 3.51 9.43
N PRO A 257 -5.87 2.86 10.07
CA PRO A 257 -6.53 1.71 9.45
C PRO A 257 -7.30 2.11 8.18
N HIS A 258 -7.16 1.28 7.15
CA HIS A 258 -7.82 1.45 5.86
C HIS A 258 -8.78 0.30 5.55
N VAL A 259 -9.81 0.62 4.78
CA VAL A 259 -10.80 -0.36 4.34
C VAL A 259 -10.13 -1.41 3.43
N GLU A 260 -9.23 -0.99 2.55
CA GLU A 260 -8.50 -1.85 1.62
C GLU A 260 -7.66 -2.89 2.37
N CYS A 261 -6.76 -2.42 3.24
CA CYS A 261 -5.87 -3.30 4.00
C CYS A 261 -6.65 -4.26 4.91
N THR A 262 -7.68 -3.74 5.58
CA THR A 262 -8.55 -4.54 6.45
C THR A 262 -9.29 -5.61 5.64
N SER A 263 -9.82 -5.25 4.48
CA SER A 263 -10.56 -6.17 3.62
C SER A 263 -9.67 -7.27 3.04
N SER A 264 -8.50 -6.92 2.48
CA SER A 264 -7.55 -7.89 1.92
C SER A 264 -7.04 -8.86 2.99
N ALA A 265 -6.71 -8.35 4.17
CA ALA A 265 -6.23 -9.18 5.28
C ALA A 265 -7.29 -10.23 5.70
N ILE A 266 -8.55 -9.82 5.93
CA ILE A 266 -9.59 -10.78 6.35
C ILE A 266 -9.95 -11.76 5.24
N GLN A 267 -9.91 -11.38 3.98
CA GLN A 267 -10.13 -12.30 2.85
C GLN A 267 -9.06 -13.40 2.83
N GLY A 268 -7.79 -13.05 3.04
CA GLY A 268 -6.69 -14.01 3.16
C GLY A 268 -6.89 -14.96 4.34
N LEU A 269 -7.27 -14.44 5.52
CA LEU A 269 -7.54 -15.22 6.72
C LEU A 269 -8.75 -16.17 6.53
N ILE A 270 -9.83 -15.70 5.91
CA ILE A 270 -11.02 -16.51 5.61
C ILE A 270 -10.66 -17.65 4.66
N SER A 271 -9.98 -17.35 3.55
CA SER A 271 -9.55 -18.37 2.59
C SER A 271 -8.62 -19.41 3.22
N PHE A 272 -7.81 -19.00 4.19
CA PHE A 272 -6.97 -19.92 4.95
C PHE A 272 -7.78 -20.85 5.86
N THR A 273 -8.77 -20.32 6.58
CA THR A 273 -9.59 -21.15 7.50
C THR A 273 -10.43 -22.20 6.77
N GLU A 274 -10.76 -21.99 5.50
CA GLU A 274 -11.44 -23.01 4.69
C GLU A 274 -10.61 -24.30 4.53
N LEU A 275 -9.27 -24.18 4.45
CA LEU A 275 -8.36 -25.31 4.27
C LEU A 275 -7.73 -25.76 5.58
N TYR A 276 -7.55 -24.86 6.54
CA TYR A 276 -6.87 -25.11 7.83
C TYR A 276 -7.69 -24.60 9.02
N PRO A 277 -8.90 -25.13 9.27
CA PRO A 277 -9.82 -24.58 10.28
C PRO A 277 -9.33 -24.71 11.73
N GLY A 278 -8.33 -25.57 11.98
CA GLY A 278 -7.76 -25.81 13.33
C GLY A 278 -6.64 -24.84 13.74
N TYR A 279 -6.16 -23.96 12.85
CA TYR A 279 -5.04 -23.06 13.14
C TYR A 279 -5.51 -21.66 13.49
N CYS A 280 -5.23 -21.17 14.70
CA CYS A 280 -5.59 -19.83 15.20
C CYS A 280 -7.08 -19.46 14.99
N GLY A 281 -7.99 -20.44 14.99
CA GLY A 281 -9.38 -20.22 14.59
C GLY A 281 -10.11 -19.16 15.43
N VAL A 282 -9.87 -19.12 16.74
CA VAL A 282 -10.51 -18.15 17.65
C VAL A 282 -10.01 -16.73 17.37
N GLU A 283 -8.72 -16.58 17.22
CA GLU A 283 -8.08 -15.28 16.91
C GLU A 283 -8.53 -14.76 15.57
N ILE A 284 -8.56 -15.63 14.54
CA ILE A 284 -9.03 -15.29 13.20
C ILE A 284 -10.50 -14.88 13.21
N GLU A 285 -11.37 -15.66 13.87
CA GLU A 285 -12.80 -15.34 13.96
C GLU A 285 -13.04 -13.99 14.64
N SER A 286 -12.33 -13.74 15.74
CA SER A 286 -12.40 -12.44 16.44
C SER A 286 -11.94 -11.29 15.56
N CYS A 287 -10.84 -11.49 14.83
CA CYS A 287 -10.31 -10.49 13.90
C CYS A 287 -11.32 -10.17 12.78
N ILE A 288 -11.88 -11.21 12.12
CA ILE A 288 -12.88 -11.07 11.06
C ILE A 288 -14.11 -10.31 11.55
N LYS A 289 -14.64 -10.68 12.72
CA LYS A 289 -15.83 -10.05 13.30
C LYS A 289 -15.63 -8.54 13.48
N ASN A 290 -14.49 -8.15 14.05
CA ASN A 290 -14.18 -6.75 14.31
C ASN A 290 -13.93 -5.97 13.00
N ALA A 291 -13.21 -6.59 12.07
CA ALA A 291 -12.94 -6.00 10.75
C ALA A 291 -14.22 -5.75 9.95
N VAL A 292 -15.18 -6.69 9.97
CA VAL A 292 -16.49 -6.52 9.34
C VAL A 292 -17.23 -5.31 9.93
N MET A 293 -17.26 -5.19 11.26
CA MET A 293 -17.88 -4.04 11.91
C MET A 293 -17.20 -2.72 11.50
N PHE A 294 -15.88 -2.71 11.38
CA PHE A 294 -15.15 -1.53 10.91
C PHE A 294 -15.53 -1.16 9.48
N ILE A 295 -15.51 -2.13 8.55
CA ILE A 295 -15.87 -1.90 7.15
C ILE A 295 -17.31 -1.37 7.04
N GLU A 296 -18.26 -2.01 7.73
CA GLU A 296 -19.66 -1.56 7.73
C GLU A 296 -19.81 -0.13 8.29
N ASN A 297 -19.08 0.22 9.36
CA ASN A 297 -19.12 1.55 9.98
C ASN A 297 -18.41 2.65 9.17
N LYS A 298 -17.51 2.29 8.25
CA LYS A 298 -16.81 3.24 7.37
C LYS A 298 -17.60 3.59 6.11
N GLN A 299 -18.75 2.94 5.87
CA GLN A 299 -19.60 3.27 4.73
C GLN A 299 -20.15 4.70 4.87
N GLN A 300 -20.04 5.46 3.80
CA GLN A 300 -20.58 6.81 3.72
C GLN A 300 -22.09 6.81 3.46
N ASN A 301 -22.74 7.95 3.64
CA ASN A 301 -24.20 8.10 3.50
C ASN A 301 -24.68 7.79 2.08
N ASP A 302 -23.86 8.00 1.06
CA ASP A 302 -24.16 7.68 -0.34
C ASP A 302 -23.95 6.21 -0.69
N GLY A 303 -23.45 5.39 0.25
CA GLY A 303 -23.18 3.97 0.07
C GLY A 303 -21.75 3.65 -0.36
N SER A 304 -20.90 4.65 -0.55
CA SER A 304 -19.49 4.48 -0.91
C SER A 304 -18.60 4.16 0.30
N TRP A 305 -17.35 3.77 0.03
CA TRP A 305 -16.25 3.74 1.00
C TRP A 305 -15.09 4.53 0.43
N TYR A 306 -14.48 5.35 1.28
CA TYR A 306 -13.28 6.06 0.93
C TYR A 306 -12.10 5.09 0.90
N GLY A 307 -11.41 5.03 -0.23
CA GLY A 307 -10.16 4.32 -0.41
C GLY A 307 -8.97 5.28 -0.38
N THR A 308 -7.88 4.87 0.24
CA THR A 308 -6.71 5.73 0.44
C THR A 308 -5.75 5.67 -0.75
N TRP A 309 -5.66 4.52 -1.42
CA TRP A 309 -4.58 4.22 -2.34
C TRP A 309 -4.93 4.26 -3.82
N GLY A 310 -6.18 4.30 -4.18
CA GLY A 310 -6.61 4.27 -5.58
C GLY A 310 -7.52 5.43 -5.97
N ILE A 311 -8.36 5.17 -6.96
CA ILE A 311 -9.49 6.05 -7.30
C ILE A 311 -10.54 5.87 -6.21
N CYS A 312 -10.55 6.79 -5.27
CA CYS A 312 -11.03 6.67 -3.92
C CYS A 312 -12.27 5.81 -3.70
N PHE A 313 -13.40 6.20 -4.27
CA PHE A 313 -14.68 5.61 -3.85
C PHE A 313 -15.00 4.31 -4.58
N THR A 314 -14.71 4.20 -5.87
CA THR A 314 -14.85 2.95 -6.62
C THR A 314 -13.89 1.89 -6.11
N TYR A 315 -12.64 2.28 -5.86
CA TYR A 315 -11.59 1.42 -5.31
C TYR A 315 -11.92 0.98 -3.88
N GLY A 316 -12.30 1.92 -2.99
CA GLY A 316 -12.73 1.60 -1.64
C GLY A 316 -13.94 0.68 -1.60
N ALA A 317 -14.95 0.91 -2.46
CA ALA A 317 -16.13 0.05 -2.58
C ALA A 317 -15.77 -1.37 -3.06
N PHE A 318 -14.83 -1.52 -4.00
CA PHE A 318 -14.37 -2.82 -4.47
C PHE A 318 -13.81 -3.66 -3.32
N PHE A 319 -12.92 -3.12 -2.51
CA PHE A 319 -12.36 -3.85 -1.36
C PHE A 319 -13.39 -4.11 -0.29
N ALA A 320 -14.18 -3.09 0.09
CA ALA A 320 -15.21 -3.24 1.12
C ALA A 320 -16.20 -4.36 0.79
N ILE A 321 -16.74 -4.35 -0.42
CA ILE A 321 -17.73 -5.35 -0.87
C ILE A 321 -17.09 -6.74 -0.89
N ARG A 322 -15.89 -6.91 -1.42
CA ARG A 322 -15.18 -8.20 -1.43
C ARG A 322 -14.96 -8.74 -0.03
N GLY A 323 -14.46 -7.92 0.90
CA GLY A 323 -14.25 -8.34 2.29
C GLY A 323 -15.55 -8.73 3.00
N LEU A 324 -16.61 -7.96 2.81
CA LEU A 324 -17.91 -8.27 3.36
C LEU A 324 -18.51 -9.56 2.79
N ILE A 325 -18.39 -9.78 1.47
CA ILE A 325 -18.86 -11.03 0.83
C ILE A 325 -18.08 -12.22 1.35
N ALA A 326 -16.76 -12.15 1.44
CA ALA A 326 -15.93 -13.21 1.98
C ALA A 326 -16.34 -13.57 3.42
N ALA A 327 -16.73 -12.57 4.22
CA ALA A 327 -17.23 -12.75 5.59
C ALA A 327 -18.71 -13.18 5.67
N GLY A 328 -19.32 -13.63 4.57
CA GLY A 328 -20.68 -14.15 4.51
C GLY A 328 -21.79 -13.09 4.41
N ARG A 329 -21.43 -11.82 4.15
CA ARG A 329 -22.41 -10.78 3.82
C ARG A 329 -22.82 -10.91 2.36
N ASN A 330 -24.09 -10.66 2.07
CA ASN A 330 -24.62 -10.67 0.70
C ASN A 330 -25.72 -9.62 0.53
N TYR A 331 -26.26 -9.53 -0.68
CA TYR A 331 -27.31 -8.55 -0.99
C TYR A 331 -28.57 -8.71 -0.13
N GLU A 332 -28.90 -9.93 0.29
CA GLU A 332 -30.10 -10.22 1.07
C GLU A 332 -29.94 -9.88 2.55
N ASN A 333 -28.77 -10.17 3.13
CA ASN A 333 -28.54 -10.05 4.56
C ASN A 333 -27.78 -8.78 5.00
N SER A 334 -27.23 -7.96 4.07
CA SER A 334 -26.45 -6.78 4.41
C SER A 334 -26.97 -5.51 3.74
N GLN A 335 -27.30 -4.52 4.57
CA GLN A 335 -27.66 -3.18 4.06
C GLN A 335 -26.44 -2.49 3.44
N ALA A 336 -25.22 -2.70 4.00
CA ALA A 336 -24.00 -2.13 3.47
C ALA A 336 -23.73 -2.61 2.03
N ILE A 337 -23.90 -3.90 1.75
CA ILE A 337 -23.79 -4.44 0.38
C ILE A 337 -24.82 -3.79 -0.56
N ARG A 338 -26.09 -3.69 -0.15
CA ARG A 338 -27.13 -3.05 -0.98
C ARG A 338 -26.81 -1.59 -1.31
N ASN A 339 -26.33 -0.85 -0.32
CA ASN A 339 -25.95 0.55 -0.53
C ASN A 339 -24.74 0.67 -1.46
N GLY A 340 -23.71 -0.17 -1.27
CA GLY A 340 -22.53 -0.22 -2.13
C GLY A 340 -22.87 -0.55 -3.58
N CYS A 341 -23.74 -1.54 -3.80
CA CYS A 341 -24.22 -1.86 -5.15
C CYS A 341 -24.97 -0.67 -5.78
N LYS A 342 -25.82 0.03 -5.02
CA LYS A 342 -26.51 1.23 -5.53
C LYS A 342 -25.51 2.33 -5.88
N PHE A 343 -24.52 2.57 -5.03
CA PHE A 343 -23.44 3.52 -5.31
C PHE A 343 -22.74 3.19 -6.61
N LEU A 344 -22.23 1.97 -6.78
CA LEU A 344 -21.52 1.55 -8.00
C LEU A 344 -22.40 1.71 -9.25
N LEU A 345 -23.67 1.27 -9.19
CA LEU A 345 -24.61 1.45 -10.31
C LEU A 345 -24.85 2.92 -10.65
N SER A 346 -24.88 3.80 -9.65
CA SER A 346 -25.06 5.25 -9.87
C SER A 346 -23.86 5.92 -10.54
N LYS A 347 -22.66 5.32 -10.43
CA LYS A 347 -21.41 5.82 -11.01
C LYS A 347 -21.06 5.16 -12.35
N GLN A 348 -21.85 4.21 -12.81
CA GLN A 348 -21.63 3.59 -14.10
C GLN A 348 -21.87 4.57 -15.24
N LEU A 349 -20.91 4.67 -16.15
CA LEU A 349 -20.99 5.51 -17.34
C LEU A 349 -21.88 4.85 -18.40
N SER A 350 -22.41 5.65 -19.33
CA SER A 350 -23.23 5.16 -20.45
C SER A 350 -22.50 4.14 -21.32
N ALA A 351 -21.15 4.19 -21.37
CA ALA A 351 -20.31 3.22 -22.06
C ALA A 351 -20.11 1.91 -21.28
N GLY A 352 -20.69 1.76 -20.07
CA GLY A 352 -20.59 0.57 -19.25
C GLY A 352 -19.42 0.57 -18.24
N GLY A 353 -18.44 1.44 -18.41
CA GLY A 353 -17.32 1.58 -17.47
C GLY A 353 -17.69 2.41 -16.23
N TRP A 354 -16.74 2.51 -15.31
CA TRP A 354 -16.83 3.37 -14.12
C TRP A 354 -15.75 4.43 -14.15
N GLY A 355 -16.08 5.63 -13.73
CA GLY A 355 -15.14 6.73 -13.60
C GLY A 355 -15.51 7.64 -12.45
N GLU A 356 -14.52 8.21 -11.84
CA GLU A 356 -14.65 9.23 -10.82
C GLU A 356 -13.96 10.51 -11.30
N HIS A 357 -14.31 11.64 -10.69
CA HIS A 357 -13.62 12.89 -10.94
C HIS A 357 -12.15 12.77 -10.45
N TYR A 358 -11.20 13.40 -11.13
CA TYR A 358 -9.78 13.35 -10.75
C TYR A 358 -9.50 13.88 -9.33
N SER A 359 -10.37 14.74 -8.82
CA SER A 359 -10.31 15.26 -7.45
C SER A 359 -11.02 14.38 -6.42
N SER A 360 -11.45 13.16 -6.78
CA SER A 360 -12.09 12.26 -5.81
C SER A 360 -11.19 11.86 -4.66
N SER A 361 -9.88 11.92 -4.84
CA SER A 361 -8.89 11.80 -3.76
C SER A 361 -8.76 13.06 -2.89
N GLU A 362 -9.39 14.15 -3.27
CA GLU A 362 -9.43 15.41 -2.53
C GLU A 362 -10.83 15.54 -1.91
N ILE A 363 -10.91 15.51 -0.60
CA ILE A 363 -12.17 15.72 0.11
C ILE A 363 -12.61 17.18 -0.13
N GLU A 364 -13.76 17.39 -0.79
CA GLU A 364 -14.55 18.63 -0.78
C GLU A 364 -14.13 19.81 -1.69
N ILE A 365 -13.71 19.60 -2.92
CA ILE A 365 -13.67 20.73 -3.87
C ILE A 365 -14.48 20.39 -5.12
N GLU A 366 -15.58 21.12 -5.35
CA GLU A 366 -16.26 21.16 -6.65
C GLU A 366 -15.30 21.81 -7.68
N ARG A 367 -14.66 21.00 -8.52
CA ARG A 367 -13.83 21.49 -9.63
C ARG A 367 -14.49 21.18 -10.96
N ASP A 368 -14.16 22.02 -11.95
CA ASP A 368 -14.63 21.88 -13.33
C ASP A 368 -14.15 20.52 -13.93
N PRO A 369 -15.07 19.62 -14.36
CA PRO A 369 -14.73 18.32 -14.93
C PRO A 369 -14.21 18.41 -16.38
N THR A 370 -14.17 19.58 -17.00
CA THR A 370 -13.81 19.79 -18.40
C THR A 370 -12.41 19.25 -18.77
N PRO A 371 -11.36 19.41 -17.95
CA PRO A 371 -10.05 18.85 -18.24
C PRO A 371 -10.04 17.33 -18.28
N LEU A 372 -10.83 16.69 -17.39
CA LEU A 372 -10.95 15.24 -17.33
C LEU A 372 -11.64 14.65 -18.55
N TYR A 373 -12.72 15.30 -19.01
CA TYR A 373 -13.39 14.89 -20.24
C TYR A 373 -12.48 15.01 -21.46
N ARG A 374 -11.60 16.03 -21.50
CA ARG A 374 -10.60 16.17 -22.54
C ARG A 374 -9.56 15.06 -22.49
N ALA A 375 -9.03 14.75 -21.31
CA ALA A 375 -8.07 13.66 -21.12
C ALA A 375 -8.69 12.29 -21.44
N ALA A 376 -9.90 12.02 -20.97
CA ALA A 376 -10.62 10.79 -21.30
C ALA A 376 -10.89 10.67 -22.82
N LYS A 377 -11.29 11.76 -23.48
CA LYS A 377 -11.49 11.80 -24.92
C LYS A 377 -10.19 11.56 -25.69
N GLN A 378 -9.08 12.07 -25.19
CA GLN A 378 -7.77 11.84 -25.76
C GLN A 378 -7.34 10.37 -25.57
N LEU A 379 -7.52 9.79 -24.38
CA LEU A 379 -7.28 8.37 -24.13
C LEU A 379 -8.12 7.49 -25.05
N ILE A 380 -9.41 7.75 -25.18
CA ILE A 380 -10.29 7.01 -26.08
C ILE A 380 -9.84 7.13 -27.54
N SER A 381 -9.35 8.31 -27.96
CA SER A 381 -8.80 8.52 -29.31
C SER A 381 -7.48 7.81 -29.56
N MET A 382 -6.80 7.35 -28.50
CA MET A 382 -5.55 6.56 -28.59
C MET A 382 -5.81 5.05 -28.61
N GLN A 383 -7.07 4.60 -28.50
CA GLN A 383 -7.40 3.18 -28.63
C GLN A 383 -7.02 2.68 -30.02
N LEU A 384 -6.28 1.56 -30.07
CA LEU A 384 -5.93 0.91 -31.31
C LEU A 384 -7.15 0.25 -31.94
N GLU A 385 -7.13 0.01 -33.26
CA GLU A 385 -8.21 -0.69 -34.00
C GLU A 385 -8.49 -2.09 -33.43
N THR A 386 -7.49 -2.70 -32.77
CA THR A 386 -7.60 -3.97 -32.05
C THR A 386 -8.38 -3.89 -30.74
N GLY A 387 -8.78 -2.67 -30.30
CA GLY A 387 -9.45 -2.44 -29.02
C GLY A 387 -8.51 -2.24 -27.83
N GLU A 388 -7.22 -2.44 -28.01
CA GLU A 388 -6.20 -2.23 -26.96
C GLU A 388 -5.85 -0.75 -26.83
N PHE A 389 -5.50 -0.35 -25.62
CA PHE A 389 -4.88 0.95 -25.39
C PHE A 389 -3.35 0.77 -25.37
N PRO A 390 -2.58 1.66 -26.04
CA PRO A 390 -1.13 1.57 -25.98
C PRO A 390 -0.70 1.68 -24.53
N GLN A 391 -0.04 0.63 -24.03
CA GLN A 391 0.60 0.70 -22.72
C GLN A 391 1.67 1.78 -22.80
N GLN A 392 1.54 2.79 -21.96
CA GLN A 392 2.67 3.66 -21.68
C GLN A 392 3.70 2.81 -20.93
N LYS A 393 4.69 2.33 -21.71
CA LYS A 393 5.85 1.64 -21.15
C LYS A 393 6.73 2.62 -20.41
#